data_74f46c92462e1355b4184c8aa51da576
#
_entry.id   74f46c92462e1355b4184c8aa51da576
#
_cell.length_a   1.000
_cell.length_b   1.000
_cell.length_c   1.000
_cell.angle_alpha   90.00
_cell.angle_beta   90.00
_cell.angle_gamma   90.00
#
_symmetry.space_group_name_H-M   'P 1'
#
loop_
_entity.id
_entity.type
_entity.pdbx_description
1 polymer ?
#
loop_
_entity_poly.entity_id
_entity_poly.type
_entity_poly.pdbx_seq_one_letter_code
_entity_poly.pdbx_strand_id
1 'polypeptide(L)'
;MAGGYGLGVISCIDKEEIVHYLDNRQEKGFTVIQAVILSELDGLDKPNAYGYLPLVDKDPTQITEGYFELVDFVIREAGKRGMYIGLLPTWANNVVEKDGNPALFNPDNAYTYGKILGTRYKNEAVIWILGGDRNVVTDKEFDIWQSMAKGIQEGNGGTQLMSYHPTGEISSHYWFHNESWLSFNILQSGHYRRMDPVYRFSGMYAQLNPIKPFVNAEPSYEDIPVLFWEYFDYAKFGKKKEDIIGDNGLIKDTTYFTDGIYDDYDIRMQAYWTYFSGAAGYTYGNNAIWQMYKPGGKYHVPCLTFWDGALDRPGAECMRYVKSLFTMYPLDRFRPDLSVLFGINYNDASYITPVLAKDKTFILVYLSQGQDVRIQMSKLRSLGKAYWFNPRNGARTLIGPVENKGIRTFNAPGEAGERGNDWILILEADDR
;
A
#
# COMPACT_ATOMS: atom_id res chain seq x y z
N MET A 1 -3.64 7.92 5.12
CA MET A 1 -3.27 7.86 3.67
C MET A 1 -3.90 6.59 3.10
N ALA A 2 -4.77 6.69 2.12
CA ALA A 2 -5.25 5.56 1.34
C ALA A 2 -4.50 5.59 0.01
N GLY A 3 -3.50 4.73 -0.13
CA GLY A 3 -2.66 4.67 -1.32
C GLY A 3 -3.21 3.72 -2.37
N GLY A 4 -2.97 4.01 -3.64
CA GLY A 4 -3.18 3.11 -4.77
C GLY A 4 -1.85 2.80 -5.45
N TYR A 5 -1.72 1.58 -5.95
CA TYR A 5 -0.53 1.14 -6.68
C TYR A 5 -0.77 1.28 -8.18
N GLY A 6 0.12 1.97 -8.87
CA GLY A 6 0.06 2.18 -10.31
C GLY A 6 1.46 2.38 -10.89
N LEU A 7 2.38 1.41 -10.67
CA LEU A 7 3.78 1.55 -11.07
C LEU A 7 3.94 1.80 -12.58
N GLY A 8 3.11 1.15 -13.40
CA GLY A 8 3.10 1.29 -14.84
C GLY A 8 2.43 2.57 -15.39
N VAL A 9 1.85 3.43 -14.53
CA VAL A 9 1.09 4.63 -14.99
C VAL A 9 1.93 5.55 -15.89
N ILE A 10 3.22 5.68 -15.60
CA ILE A 10 4.12 6.57 -16.38
C ILE A 10 4.62 5.89 -17.65
N SER A 11 4.87 4.58 -17.60
CA SER A 11 5.56 3.87 -18.69
C SER A 11 4.64 3.12 -19.66
N CYS A 12 3.41 2.78 -19.25
CA CYS A 12 2.59 1.81 -19.99
C CYS A 12 1.30 2.35 -20.59
N ILE A 13 0.81 3.52 -20.15
CA ILE A 13 -0.49 4.07 -20.56
C ILE A 13 -0.40 5.51 -21.07
N ASP A 14 -1.37 5.91 -21.90
CA ASP A 14 -1.46 7.25 -22.46
C ASP A 14 -2.22 8.23 -21.54
N LYS A 15 -2.36 9.51 -21.98
CA LYS A 15 -2.96 10.57 -21.18
C LYS A 15 -4.45 10.35 -20.90
N GLU A 16 -5.19 9.80 -21.83
CA GLU A 16 -6.61 9.49 -21.67
C GLU A 16 -6.81 8.38 -20.64
N GLU A 17 -6.00 7.35 -20.73
CA GLU A 17 -5.98 6.24 -19.78
C GLU A 17 -5.53 6.68 -18.38
N ILE A 18 -4.54 7.58 -18.27
CA ILE A 18 -4.12 8.19 -17.01
C ILE A 18 -5.28 8.92 -16.34
N VAL A 19 -6.02 9.75 -17.10
CA VAL A 19 -7.20 10.48 -16.60
C VAL A 19 -8.25 9.49 -16.10
N HIS A 20 -8.58 8.48 -16.89
CA HIS A 20 -9.54 7.43 -16.52
C HIS A 20 -9.14 6.71 -15.23
N TYR A 21 -7.87 6.31 -15.12
CA TYR A 21 -7.34 5.70 -13.90
C TYR A 21 -7.46 6.60 -12.67
N LEU A 22 -7.02 7.86 -12.78
CA LEU A 22 -7.02 8.82 -11.69
C LEU A 22 -8.44 9.20 -11.25
N ASP A 23 -9.40 9.35 -12.19
CA ASP A 23 -10.81 9.61 -11.88
C ASP A 23 -11.41 8.48 -11.05
N ASN A 24 -11.19 7.23 -11.47
CA ASN A 24 -11.65 6.06 -10.75
C ASN A 24 -11.04 5.98 -9.33
N ARG A 25 -9.74 6.25 -9.21
CA ARG A 25 -9.06 6.25 -7.89
C ARG A 25 -9.58 7.36 -6.99
N GLN A 26 -9.82 8.57 -7.52
CA GLN A 26 -10.42 9.68 -6.78
C GLN A 26 -11.81 9.30 -6.26
N GLU A 27 -12.66 8.75 -7.10
CA GLU A 27 -14.01 8.31 -6.73
C GLU A 27 -13.99 7.29 -5.59
N LYS A 28 -13.07 6.35 -5.61
CA LYS A 28 -12.87 5.36 -4.53
C LYS A 28 -12.17 5.92 -3.29
N GLY A 29 -11.80 7.20 -3.32
CA GLY A 29 -11.29 7.92 -2.16
C GLY A 29 -9.80 7.76 -1.90
N PHE A 30 -9.03 7.32 -2.87
CA PHE A 30 -7.57 7.30 -2.77
C PHE A 30 -7.01 8.71 -2.62
N THR A 31 -5.90 8.84 -1.91
CA THR A 31 -5.25 10.12 -1.61
C THR A 31 -3.80 10.17 -2.08
N VAL A 32 -3.21 9.04 -2.38
CA VAL A 32 -1.85 8.92 -2.92
C VAL A 32 -1.84 7.82 -3.98
N ILE A 33 -1.12 8.04 -5.07
CA ILE A 33 -0.83 7.01 -6.08
C ILE A 33 0.67 6.81 -6.14
N GLN A 34 1.14 5.58 -5.93
CA GLN A 34 2.56 5.25 -6.14
C GLN A 34 2.83 5.04 -7.63
N ALA A 35 3.84 5.72 -8.15
CA ALA A 35 4.27 5.63 -9.54
C ALA A 35 5.79 5.67 -9.65
N VAL A 36 6.36 4.97 -10.64
CA VAL A 36 7.80 4.84 -10.83
C VAL A 36 8.23 5.50 -12.13
N ILE A 37 9.27 6.32 -12.08
CA ILE A 37 9.84 6.95 -13.30
C ILE A 37 10.64 5.91 -14.10
N LEU A 38 11.68 5.33 -13.50
CA LEU A 38 12.47 4.27 -14.12
C LEU A 38 12.02 2.90 -13.59
N SER A 39 10.92 2.38 -14.16
CA SER A 39 10.23 1.21 -13.60
C SER A 39 10.93 -0.11 -13.96
N GLU A 40 10.67 -1.13 -13.15
CA GLU A 40 11.05 -2.53 -13.39
C GLU A 40 10.33 -3.16 -14.60
N LEU A 41 9.30 -2.50 -15.11
CA LEU A 41 8.50 -2.94 -16.26
C LEU A 41 9.19 -2.62 -17.61
N ASP A 42 10.47 -2.87 -17.71
CA ASP A 42 11.33 -2.50 -18.84
C ASP A 42 11.40 -0.97 -19.09
N GLY A 43 11.02 -0.13 -18.10
CA GLY A 43 10.85 1.32 -18.25
C GLY A 43 12.13 2.09 -18.57
N LEU A 44 13.32 1.47 -18.45
CA LEU A 44 14.57 2.05 -18.89
C LEU A 44 14.85 1.79 -20.39
N ASP A 45 14.36 0.67 -20.92
CA ASP A 45 14.68 0.14 -22.25
C ASP A 45 13.52 0.24 -23.24
N LYS A 46 12.30 0.46 -22.76
CA LYS A 46 11.11 0.64 -23.59
C LYS A 46 10.60 2.06 -23.51
N PRO A 47 10.23 2.65 -24.66
CA PRO A 47 9.64 3.97 -24.68
C PRO A 47 8.25 3.95 -24.01
N ASN A 48 7.86 5.11 -23.47
CA ASN A 48 6.48 5.35 -23.02
C ASN A 48 5.49 5.34 -24.20
N ALA A 49 4.19 5.54 -23.93
CA ALA A 49 3.13 5.57 -24.94
C ALA A 49 3.33 6.61 -26.06
N TYR A 50 4.24 7.56 -25.87
CA TYR A 50 4.56 8.63 -26.84
C TYR A 50 5.91 8.43 -27.54
N GLY A 51 6.56 7.29 -27.37
CA GLY A 51 7.78 6.93 -28.07
C GLY A 51 9.07 7.46 -27.45
N TYR A 52 9.04 7.99 -26.21
CA TYR A 52 10.21 8.54 -25.53
C TYR A 52 10.79 7.57 -24.50
N LEU A 53 12.12 7.38 -24.52
CA LEU A 53 12.88 6.77 -23.44
C LEU A 53 13.15 7.80 -22.35
N PRO A 54 13.29 7.39 -21.07
CA PRO A 54 13.44 8.33 -19.96
C PRO A 54 14.77 9.10 -19.93
N LEU A 55 15.84 8.48 -20.41
CA LEU A 55 17.20 8.99 -20.33
C LEU A 55 17.88 8.98 -21.70
N VAL A 56 18.73 9.98 -21.95
CA VAL A 56 19.62 10.00 -23.11
C VAL A 56 20.77 9.03 -22.83
N ASP A 57 21.00 8.09 -23.73
CA ASP A 57 22.09 7.10 -23.65
C ASP A 57 22.19 6.37 -22.28
N LYS A 58 21.07 6.21 -21.58
CA LYS A 58 20.99 5.66 -20.22
C LYS A 58 21.80 6.46 -19.18
N ASP A 59 22.07 7.73 -19.42
CA ASP A 59 22.74 8.60 -18.46
C ASP A 59 21.70 9.26 -17.51
N PRO A 60 21.70 8.94 -16.20
CA PRO A 60 20.75 9.55 -15.25
C PRO A 60 20.88 11.06 -15.11
N THR A 61 22.01 11.65 -15.54
CA THR A 61 22.20 13.09 -15.50
C THR A 61 21.56 13.82 -16.69
N GLN A 62 21.05 13.07 -17.68
CA GLN A 62 20.46 13.59 -18.91
C GLN A 62 19.05 13.01 -19.14
N ILE A 63 18.06 13.67 -18.59
CA ILE A 63 16.66 13.29 -18.74
C ILE A 63 16.11 13.68 -20.12
N THR A 64 15.18 12.88 -20.66
CA THR A 64 14.50 13.17 -21.94
C THR A 64 13.21 13.94 -21.69
N GLU A 65 13.14 15.21 -22.11
CA GLU A 65 11.98 16.08 -21.83
C GLU A 65 10.65 15.46 -22.28
N GLY A 66 10.57 14.87 -23.48
CA GLY A 66 9.32 14.26 -23.95
C GLY A 66 8.81 13.10 -23.08
N TYR A 67 9.70 12.38 -22.36
CA TYR A 67 9.28 11.40 -21.37
C TYR A 67 8.77 12.10 -20.10
N PHE A 68 9.50 13.10 -19.63
CA PHE A 68 9.16 13.82 -18.40
C PHE A 68 7.94 14.72 -18.51
N GLU A 69 7.54 15.14 -19.72
CA GLU A 69 6.24 15.77 -19.95
C GLU A 69 5.06 14.87 -19.55
N LEU A 70 5.20 13.53 -19.69
CA LEU A 70 4.19 12.58 -19.24
C LEU A 70 4.21 12.43 -17.72
N VAL A 71 5.39 12.40 -17.10
CA VAL A 71 5.53 12.42 -15.62
C VAL A 71 4.86 13.66 -15.04
N ASP A 72 5.13 14.83 -15.62
CA ASP A 72 4.52 16.12 -15.25
C ASP A 72 3.00 16.04 -15.36
N PHE A 73 2.49 15.44 -16.43
CA PHE A 73 1.06 15.28 -16.65
C PHE A 73 0.41 14.44 -15.56
N VAL A 74 0.99 13.28 -15.23
CA VAL A 74 0.49 12.40 -14.14
C VAL A 74 0.42 13.16 -12.82
N ILE A 75 1.49 13.86 -12.45
CA ILE A 75 1.58 14.59 -11.18
C ILE A 75 0.52 15.71 -11.12
N ARG A 76 0.40 16.49 -12.19
CA ARG A 76 -0.60 17.61 -12.25
C ARG A 76 -2.03 17.09 -12.24
N GLU A 77 -2.33 16.02 -13.00
CA GLU A 77 -3.67 15.43 -13.02
C GLU A 77 -4.05 14.82 -11.67
N ALA A 78 -3.11 14.19 -10.96
CA ALA A 78 -3.34 13.75 -9.58
C ALA A 78 -3.60 14.94 -8.64
N GLY A 79 -2.77 15.98 -8.72
CA GLY A 79 -2.93 17.20 -7.92
C GLY A 79 -4.28 17.91 -8.11
N LYS A 80 -4.79 18.00 -9.36
CA LYS A 80 -6.14 18.52 -9.65
C LYS A 80 -7.25 17.76 -8.94
N ARG A 81 -7.04 16.47 -8.66
CA ARG A 81 -7.97 15.58 -7.96
C ARG A 81 -7.75 15.52 -6.45
N GLY A 82 -6.87 16.37 -5.92
CA GLY A 82 -6.50 16.37 -4.49
C GLY A 82 -5.69 15.16 -4.05
N MET A 83 -5.02 14.49 -4.97
CA MET A 83 -4.15 13.36 -4.70
C MET A 83 -2.66 13.75 -4.81
N TYR A 84 -1.83 13.07 -4.03
CA TYR A 84 -0.37 13.13 -4.17
C TYR A 84 0.12 11.96 -5.03
N ILE A 85 1.26 12.14 -5.69
CA ILE A 85 2.02 11.02 -6.27
C ILE A 85 3.12 10.63 -5.27
N GLY A 86 3.08 9.37 -4.82
CA GLY A 86 4.20 8.68 -4.19
C GLY A 86 5.19 8.31 -5.28
N LEU A 87 6.13 9.22 -5.58
CA LEU A 87 6.99 9.13 -6.76
C LEU A 87 8.27 8.40 -6.43
N LEU A 88 8.49 7.26 -7.10
CA LEU A 88 9.75 6.53 -7.06
C LEU A 88 10.64 7.02 -8.22
N PRO A 89 11.79 7.65 -7.94
CA PRO A 89 12.73 8.10 -8.97
C PRO A 89 13.20 6.95 -9.88
N THR A 90 13.41 5.81 -9.27
CA THR A 90 13.85 4.57 -9.94
C THR A 90 13.45 3.37 -9.09
N TRP A 91 13.24 2.23 -9.76
CA TRP A 91 13.17 0.95 -9.05
C TRP A 91 14.57 0.49 -8.64
N ALA A 92 14.68 -0.18 -7.51
CA ALA A 92 15.99 -0.49 -6.92
C ALA A 92 16.86 -1.46 -7.76
N ASN A 93 16.29 -2.14 -8.74
CA ASN A 93 17.06 -2.94 -9.71
C ASN A 93 18.16 -2.13 -10.43
N ASN A 94 17.96 -0.84 -10.61
CA ASN A 94 18.90 0.06 -11.28
C ASN A 94 20.06 0.51 -10.36
N VAL A 95 19.99 0.21 -9.07
CA VAL A 95 21.02 0.53 -8.06
C VAL A 95 21.91 -0.68 -7.77
N VAL A 96 21.47 -1.88 -8.11
CA VAL A 96 22.16 -3.14 -7.82
C VAL A 96 22.97 -3.59 -9.01
N GLU A 97 24.21 -4.02 -8.77
CA GLU A 97 25.00 -4.74 -9.77
C GLU A 97 24.40 -6.12 -10.02
N LYS A 98 24.21 -6.50 -11.28
CA LYS A 98 23.57 -7.76 -11.62
C LYS A 98 24.29 -8.44 -12.79
N ASP A 99 24.59 -9.74 -12.64
CA ASP A 99 25.16 -10.61 -13.68
C ASP A 99 26.42 -10.01 -14.32
N GLY A 100 27.27 -9.35 -13.51
CA GLY A 100 28.52 -8.70 -13.98
C GLY A 100 28.31 -7.36 -14.68
N ASN A 101 27.07 -6.88 -14.78
CA ASN A 101 26.78 -5.54 -15.29
C ASN A 101 26.76 -4.53 -14.15
N PRO A 102 27.38 -3.34 -14.33
CA PRO A 102 27.35 -2.30 -13.32
C PRO A 102 25.93 -1.78 -13.09
N ALA A 103 25.66 -1.32 -11.89
CA ALA A 103 24.43 -0.56 -11.60
C ALA A 103 24.38 0.70 -12.49
N LEU A 104 23.15 1.12 -12.84
CA LEU A 104 22.92 2.40 -13.54
C LEU A 104 23.38 3.58 -12.70
N PHE A 105 23.15 3.50 -11.40
CA PHE A 105 23.46 4.57 -10.45
C PHE A 105 24.80 4.32 -9.73
N ASN A 106 25.50 5.44 -9.50
CA ASN A 106 26.56 5.62 -8.51
C ASN A 106 26.23 6.85 -7.66
N PRO A 107 26.97 7.14 -6.57
CA PRO A 107 26.65 8.29 -5.71
C PRO A 107 26.58 9.65 -6.44
N ASP A 108 27.48 9.89 -7.40
CA ASP A 108 27.56 11.18 -8.10
C ASP A 108 26.36 11.43 -9.03
N ASN A 109 26.04 10.44 -9.88
CA ASN A 109 24.92 10.56 -10.81
C ASN A 109 23.56 10.44 -10.09
N ALA A 110 23.48 9.69 -8.98
CA ALA A 110 22.30 9.60 -8.13
C ALA A 110 21.99 10.96 -7.48
N TYR A 111 23.00 11.65 -6.96
CA TYR A 111 22.85 13.03 -6.46
C TYR A 111 22.35 13.96 -7.55
N THR A 112 22.97 13.96 -8.72
CA THR A 112 22.61 14.83 -9.85
C THR A 112 21.19 14.58 -10.32
N TYR A 113 20.80 13.32 -10.52
CA TYR A 113 19.45 12.92 -10.88
C TYR A 113 18.43 13.35 -9.82
N GLY A 114 18.71 13.06 -8.55
CA GLY A 114 17.88 13.49 -7.45
C GLY A 114 17.66 15.01 -7.42
N LYS A 115 18.71 15.81 -7.66
CA LYS A 115 18.63 17.26 -7.70
C LYS A 115 17.81 17.79 -8.88
N ILE A 116 17.93 17.17 -10.06
CA ILE A 116 17.09 17.48 -11.23
C ILE A 116 15.61 17.26 -10.86
N LEU A 117 15.27 16.08 -10.33
CA LEU A 117 13.90 15.74 -9.98
C LEU A 117 13.35 16.63 -8.85
N GLY A 118 14.12 16.82 -7.78
CA GLY A 118 13.74 17.68 -6.67
C GLY A 118 13.44 19.12 -7.14
N THR A 119 14.27 19.66 -8.03
CA THR A 119 14.07 21.00 -8.61
C THR A 119 12.83 21.07 -9.49
N ARG A 120 12.62 20.05 -10.35
CA ARG A 120 11.46 19.99 -11.26
C ARG A 120 10.15 19.95 -10.50
N TYR A 121 10.07 19.16 -9.42
CA TYR A 121 8.82 18.87 -8.71
C TYR A 121 8.68 19.57 -7.35
N LYS A 122 9.50 20.57 -7.04
CA LYS A 122 9.53 21.24 -5.72
C LYS A 122 8.20 21.83 -5.26
N ASN A 123 7.34 22.22 -6.19
CA ASN A 123 6.04 22.85 -5.90
C ASN A 123 4.85 21.93 -6.20
N GLU A 124 5.12 20.68 -6.54
CA GLU A 124 4.11 19.72 -6.95
C GLU A 124 3.68 18.80 -5.79
N ALA A 125 2.53 18.15 -5.95
CA ALA A 125 1.96 17.23 -4.95
C ALA A 125 2.69 15.88 -4.98
N VAL A 126 3.95 15.85 -4.55
CA VAL A 126 4.84 14.67 -4.57
C VAL A 126 5.26 14.29 -3.15
N ILE A 127 5.25 12.99 -2.89
CA ILE A 127 5.91 12.34 -1.76
C ILE A 127 6.98 11.44 -2.37
N TRP A 128 8.24 11.60 -1.98
CA TRP A 128 9.34 10.82 -2.52
C TRP A 128 9.41 9.44 -1.86
N ILE A 129 9.54 8.40 -2.68
CA ILE A 129 9.73 7.03 -2.20
C ILE A 129 10.96 6.46 -2.90
N LEU A 130 12.06 6.35 -2.16
CA LEU A 130 13.29 5.71 -2.67
C LEU A 130 13.17 4.19 -2.57
N GLY A 131 14.05 3.44 -3.20
CA GLY A 131 14.03 1.98 -3.14
C GLY A 131 13.15 1.34 -4.20
N GLY A 132 12.44 0.29 -3.82
CA GLY A 132 11.57 -0.53 -4.69
C GLY A 132 11.94 -2.00 -4.65
N ASP A 133 11.23 -2.78 -3.81
CA ASP A 133 11.31 -4.23 -3.65
C ASP A 133 12.73 -4.81 -3.47
N ARG A 134 13.61 -4.05 -2.81
CA ARG A 134 14.95 -4.50 -2.48
C ARG A 134 15.46 -3.94 -1.17
N ASN A 135 16.27 -4.77 -0.50
CA ASN A 135 17.01 -4.37 0.68
C ASN A 135 18.33 -3.70 0.30
N VAL A 136 18.85 -2.88 1.18
CA VAL A 136 20.20 -2.37 1.09
C VAL A 136 21.16 -3.44 1.62
N VAL A 137 22.05 -3.93 0.77
CA VAL A 137 22.95 -5.05 1.10
C VAL A 137 24.41 -4.60 1.22
N THR A 138 24.78 -3.52 0.52
CA THR A 138 26.15 -3.00 0.49
C THR A 138 26.22 -1.54 0.88
N ASP A 139 27.39 -1.10 1.38
CA ASP A 139 27.65 0.32 1.67
C ASP A 139 27.50 1.17 0.41
N LYS A 140 27.88 0.63 -0.76
CA LYS A 140 27.71 1.34 -2.04
C LYS A 140 26.24 1.64 -2.37
N GLU A 141 25.34 0.66 -2.16
CA GLU A 141 23.89 0.87 -2.34
C GLU A 141 23.37 1.90 -1.34
N PHE A 142 23.81 1.84 -0.10
CA PHE A 142 23.48 2.81 0.93
C PHE A 142 23.88 4.23 0.50
N ASP A 143 25.12 4.41 0.05
CA ASP A 143 25.66 5.69 -0.39
C ASP A 143 24.93 6.25 -1.63
N ILE A 144 24.50 5.39 -2.56
CA ILE A 144 23.69 5.79 -3.71
C ILE A 144 22.36 6.38 -3.24
N TRP A 145 21.64 5.70 -2.34
CA TRP A 145 20.36 6.17 -1.83
C TRP A 145 20.50 7.45 -1.00
N GLN A 146 21.54 7.56 -0.19
CA GLN A 146 21.85 8.78 0.57
C GLN A 146 22.12 9.96 -0.38
N SER A 147 22.91 9.74 -1.44
CA SER A 147 23.22 10.76 -2.43
C SER A 147 21.98 11.21 -3.20
N MET A 148 21.11 10.27 -3.60
CA MET A 148 19.84 10.57 -4.28
C MET A 148 18.93 11.39 -3.35
N ALA A 149 18.76 10.97 -2.09
CA ALA A 149 17.97 11.70 -1.09
C ALA A 149 18.48 13.13 -0.87
N LYS A 150 19.79 13.29 -0.75
CA LYS A 150 20.45 14.60 -0.64
C LYS A 150 20.19 15.49 -1.84
N GLY A 151 20.32 14.92 -3.06
CA GLY A 151 20.04 15.66 -4.28
C GLY A 151 18.59 16.14 -4.34
N ILE A 152 17.62 15.28 -4.03
CA ILE A 152 16.20 15.65 -3.97
C ILE A 152 15.97 16.76 -2.95
N GLN A 153 16.50 16.65 -1.73
CA GLN A 153 16.34 17.67 -0.69
C GLN A 153 16.92 19.02 -1.11
N GLU A 154 18.10 19.04 -1.73
CA GLU A 154 18.67 20.30 -2.22
C GLU A 154 17.83 20.90 -3.37
N GLY A 155 17.28 20.05 -4.26
CA GLY A 155 16.44 20.51 -5.36
C GLY A 155 15.11 21.09 -4.90
N ASN A 156 14.43 20.47 -3.94
CA ASN A 156 13.10 20.86 -3.47
C ASN A 156 13.13 21.77 -2.21
N GLY A 157 14.29 22.05 -1.65
CA GLY A 157 14.43 22.83 -0.42
C GLY A 157 14.03 22.06 0.85
N GLY A 158 13.98 20.73 0.81
CA GLY A 158 13.66 19.86 1.96
C GLY A 158 12.22 19.94 2.44
N THR A 159 11.29 20.39 1.61
CA THR A 159 9.89 20.65 2.00
C THR A 159 8.94 19.46 1.80
N GLN A 160 9.33 18.48 0.98
CA GLN A 160 8.49 17.32 0.65
C GLN A 160 8.87 16.10 1.50
N LEU A 161 7.87 15.29 1.85
CA LEU A 161 8.08 14.04 2.59
C LEU A 161 8.87 13.04 1.74
N MET A 162 9.71 12.24 2.40
CA MET A 162 10.52 11.20 1.76
C MET A 162 10.55 9.95 2.61
N SER A 163 10.56 8.78 1.96
CA SER A 163 10.73 7.48 2.59
C SER A 163 11.50 6.50 1.69
N TYR A 164 11.64 5.25 2.14
CA TYR A 164 12.32 4.17 1.42
C TYR A 164 11.47 2.92 1.39
N HIS A 165 11.32 2.30 0.22
CA HIS A 165 10.54 1.09 -0.04
C HIS A 165 11.48 -0.14 -0.06
N PRO A 166 11.47 -0.99 0.98
CA PRO A 166 12.28 -2.21 1.05
C PRO A 166 11.61 -3.37 0.32
N THR A 167 12.18 -4.57 0.36
CA THR A 167 11.53 -5.83 -0.06
C THR A 167 10.55 -6.36 0.98
N GLY A 168 9.84 -7.43 0.63
CA GLY A 168 8.80 -8.05 1.46
C GLY A 168 9.24 -8.50 2.83
N GLU A 169 8.29 -8.40 3.77
CA GLU A 169 8.35 -8.67 5.21
C GLU A 169 9.39 -7.82 5.98
N ILE A 170 9.86 -6.72 5.39
CA ILE A 170 10.86 -5.82 5.97
C ILE A 170 10.38 -4.37 5.96
N SER A 171 11.05 -3.53 6.72
CA SER A 171 10.75 -2.10 6.84
C SER A 171 11.99 -1.23 6.66
N SER A 172 11.81 -0.04 6.12
CA SER A 172 12.84 0.96 5.91
C SER A 172 13.63 1.35 7.15
N HIS A 173 13.06 1.11 8.35
CA HIS A 173 13.72 1.46 9.61
C HIS A 173 15.06 0.75 9.83
N TYR A 174 15.27 -0.41 9.23
CA TYR A 174 16.51 -1.17 9.37
C TYR A 174 17.74 -0.40 8.88
N TRP A 175 17.58 0.46 7.86
CA TRP A 175 18.71 1.20 7.28
C TRP A 175 18.63 2.70 7.53
N PHE A 176 17.43 3.28 7.44
CA PHE A 176 17.28 4.72 7.26
C PHE A 176 16.48 5.41 8.38
N HIS A 177 16.13 4.70 9.47
CA HIS A 177 15.29 5.29 10.52
C HIS A 177 15.86 6.59 11.11
N ASN A 178 17.18 6.64 11.31
CA ASN A 178 17.86 7.78 11.90
C ASN A 178 18.24 8.85 10.89
N GLU A 179 18.02 8.62 9.60
CA GLU A 179 18.32 9.59 8.57
C GLU A 179 17.33 10.77 8.65
N SER A 180 17.89 11.99 8.54
CA SER A 180 17.09 13.22 8.64
C SER A 180 16.08 13.39 7.49
N TRP A 181 16.37 12.79 6.34
CA TRP A 181 15.48 12.82 5.18
C TRP A 181 14.31 11.83 5.28
N LEU A 182 14.41 10.76 6.09
CA LEU A 182 13.33 9.79 6.23
C LEU A 182 12.21 10.36 7.10
N SER A 183 11.13 10.78 6.48
CA SER A 183 9.98 11.40 7.16
C SER A 183 9.08 10.36 7.85
N PHE A 184 8.94 9.18 7.28
CA PHE A 184 8.15 8.07 7.79
C PHE A 184 8.74 6.74 7.34
N ASN A 185 8.40 5.65 8.03
CA ASN A 185 8.84 4.32 7.63
C ASN A 185 7.86 3.69 6.64
N ILE A 186 8.38 2.91 5.71
CA ILE A 186 7.60 2.03 4.84
C ILE A 186 7.83 0.59 5.26
N LEU A 187 6.74 -0.17 5.36
CA LEU A 187 6.68 -1.61 5.44
C LEU A 187 6.18 -2.16 4.12
N GLN A 188 6.77 -3.26 3.64
CA GLN A 188 6.18 -4.13 2.63
C GLN A 188 5.81 -5.44 3.32
N SER A 189 4.51 -5.74 3.47
CA SER A 189 4.08 -7.04 3.99
C SER A 189 4.08 -8.12 2.90
N GLY A 190 3.90 -7.74 1.64
CA GLY A 190 4.14 -8.60 0.47
C GLY A 190 3.09 -9.68 0.24
N HIS A 191 3.50 -10.75 -0.48
CA HIS A 191 2.60 -11.76 -1.04
C HIS A 191 2.90 -13.18 -0.56
N TYR A 192 3.51 -13.32 0.62
CA TYR A 192 4.02 -14.60 1.14
C TYR A 192 2.94 -15.50 1.72
N ARG A 193 1.87 -14.92 2.26
CA ARG A 193 0.80 -15.70 2.92
C ARG A 193 -0.51 -14.95 2.90
N ARG A 194 -1.59 -15.70 2.77
CA ARG A 194 -2.94 -15.16 2.71
C ARG A 194 -3.32 -14.37 3.96
N MET A 195 -2.80 -14.79 5.10
CA MET A 195 -3.05 -14.19 6.42
C MET A 195 -1.75 -13.62 6.98
N ASP A 196 -1.27 -12.51 6.41
CA ASP A 196 -0.10 -11.84 6.97
C ASP A 196 -0.48 -11.09 8.25
N PRO A 197 0.17 -11.41 9.39
CA PRO A 197 -0.12 -10.80 10.68
C PRO A 197 0.46 -9.38 10.80
N VAL A 198 0.06 -8.48 9.90
CA VAL A 198 0.55 -7.09 9.81
C VAL A 198 0.36 -6.30 11.11
N TYR A 199 -0.56 -6.69 11.98
CA TYR A 199 -0.75 -6.11 13.30
C TYR A 199 0.47 -6.26 14.22
N ARG A 200 1.39 -7.16 13.95
CA ARG A 200 2.62 -7.34 14.73
C ARG A 200 3.61 -6.19 14.57
N PHE A 201 3.57 -5.49 13.45
CA PHE A 201 4.51 -4.40 13.18
C PHE A 201 4.28 -3.18 14.08
N SER A 202 3.08 -2.99 14.62
CA SER A 202 2.80 -1.86 15.53
C SER A 202 3.69 -1.84 16.76
N GLY A 203 3.93 -3.00 17.37
CA GLY A 203 4.80 -3.14 18.53
C GLY A 203 6.26 -2.78 18.23
N MET A 204 6.73 -3.08 17.03
CA MET A 204 8.07 -2.72 16.56
C MET A 204 8.22 -1.20 16.45
N TYR A 205 7.29 -0.53 15.73
CA TYR A 205 7.39 0.91 15.51
C TYR A 205 7.23 1.74 16.77
N ALA A 206 6.46 1.25 17.74
CA ALA A 206 6.30 1.92 19.04
C ALA A 206 7.58 1.96 19.89
N GLN A 207 8.57 1.09 19.59
CA GLN A 207 9.85 1.02 20.29
C GLN A 207 10.96 1.83 19.62
N LEU A 208 10.74 2.34 18.42
CA LEU A 208 11.75 3.14 17.71
C LEU A 208 11.86 4.56 18.27
N ASN A 209 13.07 5.12 18.26
CA ASN A 209 13.35 6.48 18.68
C ASN A 209 14.20 7.20 17.62
N PRO A 210 13.76 8.37 17.06
CA PRO A 210 12.46 9.02 17.33
C PRO A 210 11.29 8.21 16.81
N ILE A 211 10.09 8.42 17.39
CA ILE A 211 8.87 7.81 16.82
C ILE A 211 8.57 8.48 15.48
N LYS A 212 8.52 7.69 14.41
CA LYS A 212 8.10 8.15 13.08
C LYS A 212 6.82 7.42 12.66
N PRO A 213 5.93 8.06 11.87
CA PRO A 213 4.80 7.35 11.26
C PRO A 213 5.28 6.16 10.43
N PHE A 214 4.40 5.19 10.19
CA PHE A 214 4.65 4.10 9.25
C PHE A 214 3.47 3.87 8.30
N VAL A 215 3.78 3.34 7.13
CA VAL A 215 2.82 3.01 6.06
C VAL A 215 3.10 1.60 5.57
N ASN A 216 2.06 0.77 5.41
CA ASN A 216 2.18 -0.46 4.64
C ASN A 216 2.00 -0.09 3.16
N ALA A 217 3.12 0.09 2.47
CA ALA A 217 3.14 0.62 1.12
C ALA A 217 3.05 -0.45 0.03
N GLU A 218 3.31 -1.71 0.38
CA GLU A 218 3.07 -2.85 -0.50
C GLU A 218 2.54 -4.05 0.31
N PRO A 219 1.23 -4.08 0.59
CA PRO A 219 0.55 -5.28 1.06
C PRO A 219 0.29 -6.24 -0.10
N SER A 220 -0.40 -7.35 0.17
CA SER A 220 -0.85 -8.25 -0.88
C SER A 220 -1.77 -7.53 -1.88
N TYR A 221 -1.63 -7.86 -3.17
CA TYR A 221 -2.47 -7.29 -4.22
C TYR A 221 -3.71 -8.16 -4.45
N GLU A 222 -4.86 -7.53 -4.70
CA GLU A 222 -6.04 -8.24 -5.18
C GLU A 222 -5.74 -8.91 -6.53
N ASP A 223 -6.25 -10.11 -6.75
CA ASP A 223 -6.08 -10.91 -7.96
C ASP A 223 -4.66 -11.45 -8.23
N ILE A 224 -3.71 -11.28 -7.32
CA ILE A 224 -2.40 -11.95 -7.46
C ILE A 224 -2.42 -13.31 -6.74
N PRO A 225 -1.81 -14.37 -7.30
CA PRO A 225 -1.66 -15.63 -6.58
C PRO A 225 -0.76 -15.47 -5.34
N VAL A 226 -1.12 -16.12 -4.26
CA VAL A 226 -0.25 -16.21 -3.07
C VAL A 226 1.02 -16.95 -3.48
N LEU A 227 2.20 -16.45 -3.04
CA LEU A 227 3.50 -17.02 -3.43
C LEU A 227 3.67 -17.16 -4.95
N PHE A 228 3.18 -16.20 -5.73
CA PHE A 228 3.07 -16.30 -7.19
C PHE A 228 4.37 -16.74 -7.88
N TRP A 229 5.54 -16.42 -7.34
CA TRP A 229 6.85 -16.81 -7.89
C TRP A 229 7.10 -18.32 -7.85
N GLU A 230 6.44 -19.09 -6.95
CA GLU A 230 6.53 -20.55 -6.89
C GLU A 230 5.82 -21.23 -8.06
N TYR A 231 4.91 -20.51 -8.74
CA TYR A 231 4.06 -21.04 -9.80
C TYR A 231 4.56 -20.74 -11.23
N PHE A 232 5.72 -20.10 -11.39
CA PHE A 232 6.26 -19.78 -12.72
C PHE A 232 6.87 -21.00 -13.43
N ASP A 233 7.29 -22.01 -12.70
CA ASP A 233 7.73 -23.29 -13.25
C ASP A 233 6.55 -24.26 -13.36
N TYR A 234 5.80 -24.17 -14.46
CA TYR A 234 4.62 -25.00 -14.71
C TYR A 234 4.97 -26.49 -14.73
N ALA A 235 6.16 -26.88 -15.20
CA ALA A 235 6.60 -28.26 -15.28
C ALA A 235 6.78 -28.89 -13.89
N LYS A 236 7.16 -28.13 -12.89
CA LYS A 236 7.21 -28.57 -11.47
C LYS A 236 5.87 -29.14 -10.99
N PHE A 237 4.77 -28.65 -11.55
CA PHE A 237 3.39 -29.07 -11.22
C PHE A 237 2.78 -30.01 -12.26
N GLY A 238 3.59 -30.54 -13.20
CA GLY A 238 3.11 -31.44 -14.27
C GLY A 238 2.14 -30.76 -15.25
N LYS A 239 2.22 -29.45 -15.42
CA LYS A 239 1.38 -28.64 -16.30
C LYS A 239 2.20 -27.98 -17.40
N LYS A 240 1.52 -27.49 -18.44
CA LYS A 240 2.07 -26.57 -19.41
C LYS A 240 1.47 -25.19 -19.19
N LYS A 241 2.20 -24.15 -19.61
CA LYS A 241 1.74 -22.76 -19.49
C LYS A 241 0.38 -22.55 -20.17
N GLU A 242 0.21 -23.11 -21.36
CA GLU A 242 -1.02 -23.03 -22.16
C GLU A 242 -2.24 -23.74 -21.51
N ASP A 243 -2.04 -24.61 -20.52
CA ASP A 243 -3.13 -25.20 -19.75
C ASP A 243 -3.71 -24.20 -18.73
N ILE A 244 -2.89 -23.29 -18.27
CA ILE A 244 -3.19 -22.34 -17.18
C ILE A 244 -3.49 -20.94 -17.71
N ILE A 245 -2.75 -20.51 -18.74
CA ILE A 245 -2.84 -19.16 -19.33
C ILE A 245 -3.44 -19.27 -20.72
N GLY A 246 -4.46 -18.45 -20.99
CA GLY A 246 -5.07 -18.34 -22.31
C GLY A 246 -4.19 -17.59 -23.32
N ASP A 247 -4.56 -17.66 -24.61
CA ASP A 247 -3.86 -16.97 -25.70
C ASP A 247 -3.84 -15.42 -25.53
N ASN A 248 -4.81 -14.90 -24.79
CA ASN A 248 -4.87 -13.49 -24.41
C ASN A 248 -3.99 -13.12 -23.20
N GLY A 249 -3.23 -14.08 -22.64
CA GLY A 249 -2.37 -13.90 -21.49
C GLY A 249 -3.08 -13.85 -20.12
N LEU A 250 -4.40 -14.07 -20.08
CA LEU A 250 -5.16 -14.14 -18.83
C LEU A 250 -5.17 -15.55 -18.25
N ILE A 251 -5.26 -15.65 -16.93
CA ILE A 251 -5.44 -16.91 -16.20
C ILE A 251 -6.80 -17.50 -16.57
N LYS A 252 -6.82 -18.74 -17.03
CA LYS A 252 -8.03 -19.50 -17.34
C LYS A 252 -8.31 -20.66 -16.36
N ASP A 253 -7.29 -21.10 -15.63
CA ASP A 253 -7.42 -22.10 -14.57
C ASP A 253 -6.84 -21.59 -13.27
N THR A 254 -7.71 -21.09 -12.39
CA THR A 254 -7.33 -20.58 -11.07
C THR A 254 -7.01 -21.68 -10.07
N THR A 255 -7.45 -22.92 -10.32
CA THR A 255 -7.22 -24.05 -9.41
C THR A 255 -5.76 -24.53 -9.41
N TYR A 256 -4.99 -24.09 -10.39
CA TYR A 256 -3.53 -24.29 -10.45
C TYR A 256 -2.81 -23.68 -9.25
N PHE A 257 -3.30 -22.54 -8.77
CA PHE A 257 -2.70 -21.80 -7.66
C PHE A 257 -3.22 -22.34 -6.32
N THR A 258 -2.61 -23.43 -5.84
CA THR A 258 -3.11 -24.18 -4.68
C THR A 258 -3.07 -23.39 -3.36
N ASP A 259 -2.18 -22.38 -3.22
CA ASP A 259 -2.17 -21.45 -2.08
C ASP A 259 -3.28 -20.39 -2.20
N GLY A 260 -3.98 -20.35 -3.34
CA GLY A 260 -5.08 -19.46 -3.64
C GLY A 260 -4.64 -18.15 -4.29
N ILE A 261 -5.63 -17.29 -4.53
CA ILE A 261 -5.49 -15.95 -5.09
C ILE A 261 -6.08 -14.98 -4.08
N TYR A 262 -5.42 -13.85 -3.81
CA TYR A 262 -5.94 -12.84 -2.89
C TYR A 262 -7.22 -12.22 -3.44
N ASP A 263 -8.22 -12.08 -2.58
CA ASP A 263 -9.51 -11.49 -2.88
C ASP A 263 -9.80 -10.24 -2.02
N ASP A 264 -10.97 -9.66 -2.17
CA ASP A 264 -11.41 -8.46 -1.45
C ASP A 264 -11.39 -8.60 0.07
N TYR A 265 -11.68 -9.79 0.59
CA TYR A 265 -11.61 -10.03 2.03
C TYR A 265 -10.18 -9.94 2.56
N ASP A 266 -9.21 -10.55 1.85
CA ASP A 266 -7.80 -10.50 2.24
C ASP A 266 -7.30 -9.04 2.26
N ILE A 267 -7.65 -8.27 1.22
CA ILE A 267 -7.29 -6.86 1.08
C ILE A 267 -7.90 -6.01 2.19
N ARG A 268 -9.19 -6.21 2.46
CA ARG A 268 -9.93 -5.47 3.48
C ARG A 268 -9.40 -5.77 4.87
N MET A 269 -9.18 -7.04 5.18
CA MET A 269 -8.61 -7.49 6.46
C MET A 269 -7.23 -6.86 6.70
N GLN A 270 -6.32 -6.91 5.71
CA GLN A 270 -5.00 -6.31 5.82
C GLN A 270 -5.07 -4.80 5.99
N ALA A 271 -5.98 -4.11 5.30
CA ALA A 271 -6.17 -2.68 5.43
C ALA A 271 -6.57 -2.30 6.87
N TYR A 272 -7.60 -2.96 7.42
CA TYR A 272 -8.04 -2.66 8.78
C TYR A 272 -7.03 -3.09 9.85
N TRP A 273 -6.39 -4.24 9.72
CA TRP A 273 -5.31 -4.61 10.64
C TRP A 273 -4.15 -3.61 10.61
N THR A 274 -3.80 -3.10 9.42
CA THR A 274 -2.75 -2.08 9.29
C THR A 274 -3.13 -0.79 10.02
N TYR A 275 -4.30 -0.22 9.73
CA TYR A 275 -4.71 1.04 10.32
C TYR A 275 -4.96 0.93 11.83
N PHE A 276 -5.62 -0.14 12.27
CA PHE A 276 -5.91 -0.38 13.69
C PHE A 276 -4.65 -0.73 14.50
N SER A 277 -3.57 -1.03 13.83
CA SER A 277 -2.24 -1.17 14.41
C SER A 277 -1.47 0.15 14.53
N GLY A 278 -2.09 1.28 14.15
CA GLY A 278 -1.52 2.61 14.29
C GLY A 278 -0.76 3.12 13.07
N ALA A 279 -0.86 2.45 11.91
CA ALA A 279 -0.27 2.93 10.67
C ALA A 279 -0.90 4.24 10.20
N ALA A 280 -0.09 5.12 9.61
CA ALA A 280 -0.54 6.35 8.97
C ALA A 280 -1.11 6.11 7.56
N GLY A 281 -0.92 4.91 6.99
CA GLY A 281 -1.40 4.60 5.66
C GLY A 281 -1.32 3.13 5.29
N TYR A 282 -2.07 2.81 4.25
CA TYR A 282 -2.14 1.52 3.57
C TYR A 282 -2.29 1.77 2.08
N THR A 283 -1.59 0.99 1.25
CA THR A 283 -1.66 1.07 -0.21
C THR A 283 -2.39 -0.13 -0.78
N TYR A 284 -3.49 0.10 -1.47
CA TYR A 284 -4.19 -0.94 -2.23
C TYR A 284 -3.41 -1.27 -3.51
N GLY A 285 -3.21 -2.54 -3.78
CA GLY A 285 -2.67 -3.06 -5.04
C GLY A 285 -3.63 -4.03 -5.73
N ASN A 286 -3.53 -4.14 -7.06
CA ASN A 286 -4.19 -5.16 -7.85
C ASN A 286 -3.21 -5.66 -8.92
N ASN A 287 -3.23 -6.97 -9.19
CA ASN A 287 -2.27 -7.62 -10.07
C ASN A 287 -2.23 -7.05 -11.49
N ALA A 288 -3.37 -6.74 -12.09
CA ALA A 288 -3.41 -6.18 -13.43
C ALA A 288 -3.05 -4.68 -13.47
N ILE A 289 -3.38 -3.94 -12.39
CA ILE A 289 -3.21 -2.49 -12.33
C ILE A 289 -1.74 -2.10 -12.12
N TRP A 290 -0.99 -2.79 -11.23
CA TRP A 290 0.39 -2.39 -10.98
C TRP A 290 1.25 -2.44 -12.25
N GLN A 291 0.98 -3.39 -13.13
CA GLN A 291 1.69 -3.57 -14.40
C GLN A 291 0.94 -2.97 -15.62
N MET A 292 -0.21 -2.34 -15.42
CA MET A 292 -1.09 -1.78 -16.47
C MET A 292 -1.28 -2.75 -17.64
N TYR A 293 -1.61 -4.03 -17.31
CA TYR A 293 -1.68 -5.10 -18.29
C TYR A 293 -2.81 -4.91 -19.29
N LYS A 294 -2.49 -4.88 -20.58
CA LYS A 294 -3.40 -4.63 -21.72
C LYS A 294 -3.44 -5.82 -22.69
N PRO A 295 -4.48 -5.94 -23.52
CA PRO A 295 -4.50 -6.88 -24.63
C PRO A 295 -3.26 -6.74 -25.53
N GLY A 296 -2.60 -7.87 -25.81
CA GLY A 296 -1.37 -7.91 -26.62
C GLY A 296 -0.11 -7.40 -25.91
N GLY A 297 -0.22 -6.91 -24.68
CA GLY A 297 0.92 -6.51 -23.85
C GLY A 297 1.67 -7.69 -23.25
N LYS A 298 2.83 -7.40 -22.65
CA LYS A 298 3.59 -8.36 -21.84
C LYS A 298 3.12 -8.26 -20.40
N TYR A 299 2.79 -9.36 -19.74
CA TYR A 299 2.62 -9.40 -18.31
C TYR A 299 3.90 -9.88 -17.61
N HIS A 300 4.11 -9.44 -16.39
CA HIS A 300 5.15 -9.93 -15.48
C HIS A 300 4.62 -11.03 -14.57
N VAL A 301 3.40 -10.86 -14.05
CA VAL A 301 2.63 -11.88 -13.34
C VAL A 301 1.32 -12.10 -14.09
N PRO A 302 0.92 -13.34 -14.42
CA PRO A 302 -0.34 -13.61 -15.10
C PRO A 302 -1.54 -12.99 -14.36
N CYS A 303 -2.49 -12.42 -15.09
CA CYS A 303 -3.63 -11.67 -14.54
C CYS A 303 -4.96 -12.38 -14.76
N LEU A 304 -5.96 -12.11 -13.91
CA LEU A 304 -7.33 -12.56 -14.09
C LEU A 304 -8.10 -11.70 -15.11
N THR A 305 -7.72 -10.45 -15.27
CA THR A 305 -8.34 -9.49 -16.19
C THR A 305 -7.30 -8.47 -16.67
N PHE A 306 -7.66 -7.61 -17.62
CA PHE A 306 -6.86 -6.44 -17.98
C PHE A 306 -7.03 -5.32 -16.95
N TRP A 307 -6.13 -4.33 -16.99
CA TRP A 307 -6.05 -3.30 -15.95
C TRP A 307 -7.34 -2.46 -15.82
N ASP A 308 -7.99 -2.12 -16.93
CA ASP A 308 -9.24 -1.35 -16.98
C ASP A 308 -10.40 -2.12 -16.33
N GLY A 309 -10.52 -3.42 -16.63
CA GLY A 309 -11.50 -4.31 -15.99
C GLY A 309 -11.21 -4.58 -14.50
N ALA A 310 -9.99 -4.32 -14.03
CA ALA A 310 -9.61 -4.46 -12.63
C ALA A 310 -9.91 -3.22 -11.77
N LEU A 311 -10.24 -2.09 -12.39
CA LEU A 311 -10.45 -0.83 -11.67
C LEU A 311 -11.56 -0.90 -10.61
N ASP A 312 -12.60 -1.68 -10.89
CA ASP A 312 -13.80 -1.80 -10.05
C ASP A 312 -13.88 -3.14 -9.30
N ARG A 313 -12.71 -3.76 -9.04
CA ARG A 313 -12.67 -4.96 -8.21
C ARG A 313 -13.17 -4.66 -6.80
N PRO A 314 -13.81 -5.63 -6.12
CA PRO A 314 -14.43 -5.43 -4.81
C PRO A 314 -13.47 -4.90 -3.73
N GLY A 315 -12.19 -5.30 -3.74
CA GLY A 315 -11.20 -4.79 -2.80
C GLY A 315 -10.92 -3.30 -3.01
N ALA A 316 -10.88 -2.82 -4.25
CA ALA A 316 -10.77 -1.40 -4.56
C ALA A 316 -11.96 -0.60 -4.04
N GLU A 317 -13.18 -1.13 -4.21
CA GLU A 317 -14.41 -0.50 -3.71
C GLU A 317 -14.43 -0.43 -2.18
N CYS A 318 -13.91 -1.45 -1.48
CA CYS A 318 -13.83 -1.45 -0.02
C CYS A 318 -12.98 -0.29 0.52
N MET A 319 -12.02 0.25 -0.25
CA MET A 319 -11.20 1.39 0.18
C MET A 319 -12.02 2.67 0.39
N ARG A 320 -13.14 2.83 -0.29
CA ARG A 320 -14.12 3.91 -0.05
C ARG A 320 -14.65 3.87 1.39
N TYR A 321 -14.95 2.67 1.88
CA TYR A 321 -15.49 2.47 3.24
C TYR A 321 -14.41 2.62 4.31
N VAL A 322 -13.18 2.21 4.00
CA VAL A 322 -12.00 2.51 4.83
C VAL A 322 -11.86 4.02 5.00
N LYS A 323 -11.86 4.80 3.90
CA LYS A 323 -11.80 6.26 3.97
C LYS A 323 -12.96 6.86 4.74
N SER A 324 -14.19 6.38 4.52
CA SER A 324 -15.38 6.85 5.23
C SER A 324 -15.22 6.70 6.73
N LEU A 325 -14.75 5.55 7.22
CA LEU A 325 -14.52 5.31 8.65
C LEU A 325 -13.50 6.30 9.22
N PHE A 326 -12.37 6.51 8.54
CA PHE A 326 -11.31 7.40 9.03
C PHE A 326 -11.59 8.89 8.83
N THR A 327 -12.61 9.24 8.05
CA THR A 327 -13.16 10.58 8.02
C THR A 327 -14.02 10.84 9.29
N MET A 328 -14.75 9.85 9.76
CA MET A 328 -15.52 9.94 11.02
C MET A 328 -14.61 9.88 12.26
N TYR A 329 -13.57 9.06 12.21
CA TYR A 329 -12.64 8.82 13.31
C TYR A 329 -11.19 9.08 12.85
N PRO A 330 -10.66 10.30 13.01
CA PRO A 330 -9.34 10.68 12.48
C PRO A 330 -8.21 9.84 13.09
N LEU A 331 -7.28 9.39 12.24
CA LEU A 331 -6.17 8.49 12.60
C LEU A 331 -5.23 9.09 13.67
N ASP A 332 -5.04 10.41 13.68
CA ASP A 332 -4.21 11.10 14.67
C ASP A 332 -4.73 10.99 16.12
N ARG A 333 -6.01 10.62 16.28
CA ARG A 333 -6.63 10.33 17.57
C ARG A 333 -6.49 8.87 18.01
N PHE A 334 -6.01 7.98 17.11
CA PHE A 334 -5.90 6.56 17.37
C PHE A 334 -4.77 6.22 18.34
N ARG A 335 -5.05 5.27 19.22
CA ARG A 335 -4.08 4.54 20.02
C ARG A 335 -4.47 3.07 20.03
N PRO A 336 -3.68 2.18 19.37
CA PRO A 336 -3.85 0.74 19.53
C PRO A 336 -3.77 0.38 21.02
N ASP A 337 -4.77 -0.30 21.56
CA ASP A 337 -4.82 -0.61 23.00
C ASP A 337 -5.53 -1.93 23.26
N LEU A 338 -4.75 -3.01 23.35
CA LEU A 338 -5.26 -4.36 23.63
C LEU A 338 -5.98 -4.47 25.01
N SER A 339 -5.71 -3.55 25.94
CA SER A 339 -6.38 -3.54 27.24
C SER A 339 -7.87 -3.18 27.18
N VAL A 340 -8.37 -2.79 26.01
CA VAL A 340 -9.81 -2.65 25.71
C VAL A 340 -10.50 -4.00 25.72
N LEU A 341 -9.80 -5.06 25.33
CA LEU A 341 -10.34 -6.42 25.27
C LEU A 341 -10.33 -7.10 26.64
N PHE A 342 -11.27 -7.99 26.85
CA PHE A 342 -11.29 -8.89 28.00
C PHE A 342 -11.30 -10.35 27.50
N GLY A 343 -10.25 -11.08 27.82
CA GLY A 343 -10.07 -12.47 27.39
C GLY A 343 -8.84 -12.67 26.53
N ILE A 344 -8.76 -13.84 25.89
CA ILE A 344 -7.66 -14.21 25.03
C ILE A 344 -7.89 -13.63 23.63
N ASN A 345 -6.88 -13.02 23.05
CA ASN A 345 -6.83 -12.61 21.65
C ASN A 345 -5.88 -13.55 20.93
N TYR A 346 -6.43 -14.46 20.12
CA TYR A 346 -5.62 -15.47 19.42
C TYR A 346 -4.83 -14.85 18.27
N ASN A 347 -3.59 -15.31 18.11
CA ASN A 347 -2.69 -14.80 17.10
C ASN A 347 -2.83 -15.60 15.79
N ASP A 348 -4.01 -15.55 15.20
CA ASP A 348 -4.43 -16.24 13.99
C ASP A 348 -5.39 -15.37 13.17
N ALA A 349 -6.14 -15.98 12.24
CA ALA A 349 -7.14 -15.31 11.41
C ALA A 349 -8.21 -14.53 12.20
N SER A 350 -8.45 -14.93 13.44
CA SER A 350 -9.43 -14.29 14.32
C SER A 350 -8.87 -13.16 15.17
N TYR A 351 -7.62 -12.70 14.91
CA TYR A 351 -7.00 -11.64 15.69
C TYR A 351 -7.82 -10.35 15.68
N ILE A 352 -8.14 -9.86 16.85
CA ILE A 352 -8.94 -8.65 17.07
C ILE A 352 -8.01 -7.46 17.25
N THR A 353 -8.26 -6.37 16.53
CA THR A 353 -7.47 -5.14 16.66
C THR A 353 -8.33 -4.00 17.23
N PRO A 354 -8.16 -3.67 18.52
CA PRO A 354 -8.84 -2.56 19.15
C PRO A 354 -8.05 -1.26 19.05
N VAL A 355 -8.77 -0.16 18.88
CA VAL A 355 -8.26 1.21 18.96
C VAL A 355 -9.06 1.98 20.01
N LEU A 356 -8.35 2.69 20.87
CA LEU A 356 -8.93 3.63 21.83
C LEU A 356 -8.56 5.06 21.40
N ALA A 357 -9.53 5.97 21.36
CA ALA A 357 -9.24 7.39 21.19
C ALA A 357 -8.37 7.91 22.34
N LYS A 358 -7.40 8.78 22.05
CA LYS A 358 -6.50 9.39 23.05
C LYS A 358 -7.26 10.06 24.20
N ASP A 359 -8.43 10.65 23.91
CA ASP A 359 -9.34 11.31 24.85
C ASP A 359 -10.49 10.40 25.35
N LYS A 360 -10.46 9.12 24.98
CA LYS A 360 -11.43 8.07 25.34
C LYS A 360 -12.87 8.37 24.87
N THR A 361 -13.03 9.17 23.81
CA THR A 361 -14.34 9.50 23.24
C THR A 361 -14.93 8.37 22.42
N PHE A 362 -14.09 7.51 21.85
CA PHE A 362 -14.53 6.34 21.10
C PHE A 362 -13.59 5.14 21.26
N ILE A 363 -14.13 3.97 21.01
CA ILE A 363 -13.41 2.70 20.85
C ILE A 363 -13.87 2.11 19.51
N LEU A 364 -12.91 1.71 18.67
CA LEU A 364 -13.16 0.93 17.47
C LEU A 364 -12.50 -0.44 17.63
N VAL A 365 -13.19 -1.51 17.22
CA VAL A 365 -12.67 -2.87 17.32
C VAL A 365 -12.95 -3.59 16.02
N TYR A 366 -11.91 -3.94 15.27
CA TYR A 366 -12.05 -4.73 14.06
C TYR A 366 -11.99 -6.22 14.39
N LEU A 367 -13.01 -6.94 13.93
CA LEU A 367 -13.21 -8.37 14.07
C LEU A 367 -13.16 -8.99 12.67
N SER A 368 -12.06 -9.66 12.37
CA SER A 368 -11.79 -10.19 11.03
C SER A 368 -12.72 -11.32 10.59
N GLN A 369 -13.30 -12.07 11.53
CA GLN A 369 -14.16 -13.23 11.26
C GLN A 369 -15.52 -13.15 11.99
N GLY A 370 -15.97 -11.96 12.34
CA GLY A 370 -17.27 -11.77 12.98
C GLY A 370 -17.44 -12.52 14.31
N GLN A 371 -16.32 -12.78 14.99
CA GLN A 371 -16.32 -13.42 16.31
C GLN A 371 -16.88 -12.50 17.38
N ASP A 372 -17.40 -13.11 18.46
CA ASP A 372 -17.82 -12.37 19.64
C ASP A 372 -16.66 -11.65 20.31
N VAL A 373 -16.92 -10.47 20.88
CA VAL A 373 -15.90 -9.70 21.57
C VAL A 373 -16.38 -9.22 22.93
N ARG A 374 -15.50 -9.30 23.92
CA ARG A 374 -15.74 -8.82 25.28
C ARG A 374 -14.93 -7.56 25.53
N ILE A 375 -15.58 -6.47 25.87
CA ILE A 375 -14.99 -5.13 26.00
C ILE A 375 -14.96 -4.68 27.45
N GLN A 376 -13.84 -4.14 27.89
CA GLN A 376 -13.66 -3.38 29.13
C GLN A 376 -14.32 -2.00 29.00
N MET A 377 -15.60 -1.89 29.37
CA MET A 377 -16.39 -0.68 29.12
C MET A 377 -15.87 0.55 29.86
N SER A 378 -15.13 0.37 30.95
CA SER A 378 -14.51 1.48 31.71
C SER A 378 -13.40 2.22 30.93
N LYS A 379 -13.01 1.73 29.78
CA LYS A 379 -12.09 2.43 28.85
C LYS A 379 -12.77 3.60 28.13
N LEU A 380 -14.09 3.57 27.95
CA LEU A 380 -14.86 4.69 27.41
C LEU A 380 -15.04 5.77 28.49
N ARG A 381 -14.95 7.05 28.13
CA ARG A 381 -14.95 8.16 29.09
C ARG A 381 -16.31 8.36 29.82
N SER A 382 -17.42 8.01 29.16
CA SER A 382 -18.79 8.21 29.67
C SER A 382 -19.74 7.13 29.16
N LEU A 383 -21.01 7.21 29.56
CA LEU A 383 -22.11 6.54 28.85
C LEU A 383 -22.05 6.86 27.37
N GLY A 384 -22.65 6.01 26.54
CA GLY A 384 -22.57 6.23 25.10
C GLY A 384 -23.48 5.32 24.30
N LYS A 385 -23.13 5.12 23.04
CA LYS A 385 -23.85 4.28 22.10
C LYS A 385 -22.88 3.29 21.42
N ALA A 386 -23.39 2.12 21.09
CA ALA A 386 -22.69 1.10 20.34
C ALA A 386 -23.31 0.94 18.95
N TYR A 387 -22.46 0.67 17.97
CA TYR A 387 -22.86 0.42 16.59
C TYR A 387 -22.03 -0.71 15.98
N TRP A 388 -22.62 -1.41 15.00
CA TRP A 388 -21.89 -2.20 14.05
C TRP A 388 -21.64 -1.40 12.76
N PHE A 389 -20.41 -1.40 12.27
CA PHE A 389 -20.06 -0.89 10.96
C PHE A 389 -19.69 -2.08 10.07
N ASN A 390 -20.35 -2.17 8.92
CA ASN A 390 -20.09 -3.20 7.92
C ASN A 390 -18.98 -2.73 6.95
N PRO A 391 -17.77 -3.29 6.99
CA PRO A 391 -16.66 -2.82 6.15
C PRO A 391 -16.81 -3.18 4.67
N ARG A 392 -17.80 -4.04 4.31
CA ARG A 392 -18.09 -4.45 2.94
C ARG A 392 -18.96 -3.45 2.17
N ASN A 393 -19.71 -2.60 2.88
CA ASN A 393 -20.64 -1.66 2.26
C ASN A 393 -20.78 -0.31 3.00
N GLY A 394 -20.02 -0.10 4.07
CA GLY A 394 -20.03 1.12 4.86
C GLY A 394 -21.27 1.36 5.72
N ALA A 395 -22.21 0.42 5.79
CA ALA A 395 -23.43 0.57 6.59
C ALA A 395 -23.12 0.61 8.08
N ARG A 396 -23.75 1.55 8.81
CA ARG A 396 -23.65 1.69 10.25
C ARG A 396 -25.01 1.40 10.90
N THR A 397 -25.04 0.41 11.79
CA THR A 397 -26.28 -0.04 12.46
C THR A 397 -26.18 0.18 13.96
N LEU A 398 -27.14 0.86 14.56
CA LEU A 398 -27.21 1.08 16.00
C LEU A 398 -27.50 -0.24 16.75
N ILE A 399 -26.65 -0.56 17.74
CA ILE A 399 -26.89 -1.65 18.69
C ILE A 399 -27.73 -1.14 19.87
N GLY A 400 -27.41 0.06 20.36
CA GLY A 400 -28.14 0.69 21.48
C GLY A 400 -27.20 1.43 22.44
N PRO A 401 -27.76 1.91 23.58
CA PRO A 401 -26.99 2.59 24.61
C PRO A 401 -26.05 1.63 25.35
N VAL A 402 -24.95 2.19 25.85
CA VAL A 402 -23.94 1.45 26.63
C VAL A 402 -23.54 2.23 27.88
N GLU A 403 -23.33 1.51 28.97
CA GLU A 403 -22.68 2.04 30.16
C GLU A 403 -21.16 1.91 30.07
N ASN A 404 -20.44 2.84 30.67
CA ASN A 404 -18.99 2.82 30.72
C ASN A 404 -18.43 2.08 31.94
N LYS A 405 -19.03 0.96 32.32
CA LYS A 405 -18.61 0.14 33.47
C LYS A 405 -18.71 -1.36 33.19
N GLY A 406 -17.87 -2.13 33.87
CA GLY A 406 -17.86 -3.59 33.80
C GLY A 406 -17.35 -4.11 32.45
N ILE A 407 -17.70 -5.35 32.15
CA ILE A 407 -17.38 -6.05 30.90
C ILE A 407 -18.68 -6.30 30.13
N ARG A 408 -18.70 -5.98 28.85
CA ARG A 408 -19.84 -6.26 27.97
C ARG A 408 -19.41 -7.12 26.79
N THR A 409 -20.22 -8.13 26.49
CA THR A 409 -20.08 -8.95 25.28
C THR A 409 -20.89 -8.31 24.15
N PHE A 410 -20.30 -8.29 22.95
CA PHE A 410 -20.93 -7.90 21.70
C PHE A 410 -20.81 -9.07 20.73
N ASN A 411 -21.95 -9.48 20.17
CA ASN A 411 -22.04 -10.55 19.19
C ASN A 411 -22.13 -9.91 17.82
N ALA A 412 -21.13 -10.16 16.97
CA ALA A 412 -21.13 -9.62 15.61
C ALA A 412 -22.27 -10.24 14.78
N PRO A 413 -22.83 -9.50 13.82
CA PRO A 413 -23.83 -10.08 12.93
C PRO A 413 -23.27 -11.20 12.05
N GLY A 414 -24.12 -12.16 11.67
CA GLY A 414 -23.74 -13.31 10.82
C GLY A 414 -23.15 -14.47 11.61
N GLU A 415 -22.46 -15.37 10.93
CA GLU A 415 -21.89 -16.57 11.52
C GLU A 415 -20.46 -16.31 11.97
N ALA A 416 -20.17 -16.56 13.23
CA ALA A 416 -18.85 -16.37 13.83
C ALA A 416 -17.84 -17.36 13.26
N GLY A 417 -16.64 -16.89 12.88
CA GLY A 417 -15.58 -17.71 12.29
C GLY A 417 -15.69 -17.88 10.77
N GLU A 418 -16.74 -17.36 10.15
CA GLU A 418 -16.88 -17.39 8.70
C GLU A 418 -15.91 -16.41 8.02
N ARG A 419 -15.16 -16.89 7.03
CA ARG A 419 -14.27 -16.04 6.22
C ARG A 419 -15.10 -15.02 5.42
N GLY A 420 -14.74 -13.74 5.54
CA GLY A 420 -15.46 -12.64 4.88
C GLY A 420 -16.58 -12.03 5.74
N ASN A 421 -16.90 -12.61 6.90
CA ASN A 421 -17.85 -12.02 7.85
C ASN A 421 -17.15 -11.08 8.85
N ASP A 422 -16.40 -10.11 8.34
CA ASP A 422 -15.68 -9.13 9.16
C ASP A 422 -16.58 -7.94 9.56
N TRP A 423 -16.33 -7.39 10.75
CA TRP A 423 -17.11 -6.29 11.32
C TRP A 423 -16.25 -5.32 12.12
N ILE A 424 -16.74 -4.09 12.28
CA ILE A 424 -16.17 -3.13 13.22
C ILE A 424 -17.21 -2.77 14.26
N LEU A 425 -16.89 -3.05 15.53
CA LEU A 425 -17.63 -2.53 16.66
C LEU A 425 -17.18 -1.09 16.90
N ILE A 426 -18.16 -0.18 16.99
CA ILE A 426 -17.94 1.23 17.31
C ILE A 426 -18.63 1.51 18.64
N LEU A 427 -17.89 2.05 19.60
CA LEU A 427 -18.42 2.57 20.85
C LEU A 427 -18.12 4.06 20.91
N GLU A 428 -19.13 4.89 21.06
CA GLU A 428 -19.01 6.35 21.15
C GLU A 428 -19.52 6.83 22.51
N ALA A 429 -18.70 7.62 23.20
CA ALA A 429 -19.11 8.31 24.40
C ALA A 429 -20.09 9.46 24.07
N ASP A 430 -21.10 9.66 24.87
CA ASP A 430 -21.96 10.83 24.73
C ASP A 430 -21.16 12.11 25.01
N ASP A 431 -21.36 13.15 24.20
CA ASP A 431 -20.86 14.49 24.47
C ASP A 431 -21.62 15.06 25.68
N ARG A 432 -20.90 15.25 26.79
CA ARG A 432 -21.39 15.97 27.96
C ARG A 432 -20.54 17.19 28.21
#